data_4b714f37882d0e3a744c76a4d555db4f
#
_entry.id   4b714f37882d0e3a744c76a4d555db4f
#
_cell.length_a   1.000
_cell.length_b   1.000
_cell.length_c   1.000
_cell.angle_alpha   90.00
_cell.angle_beta   90.00
_cell.angle_gamma   90.00
#
_symmetry.space_group_name_H-M   'P 1'
#
loop_
_entity.id
_entity.type
_entity.pdbx_description
1 polymer ?
#
loop_
_entity_poly.entity_id
_entity_poly.type
_entity_poly.pdbx_seq_one_letter_code
_entity_poly.pdbx_strand_id
1 'polypeptide(L)'
;DVQGHGTASAATIISKGIQQYDIYNNTKKFNIIGIAPDAKVIPVKALWFGDILYAWLWSAGFDNDDVEWKFSGETRADIISNSWGVSTFPNFEYAPGFDLLSLVMTTLSLPGSFNEDYPGVLMVSSAGNSGHGYGTIGLPNASPTGMSVGATTNNSFVGFGPFKDEPRFGNSTKHSDHVVDFSSRGPTLIGDPKPDLMSVGAYSFTPSSVTKPSEDYKQDPFG
;
A
#
# COMPACT_ATOMS: atom_id res chain seq x y z
N ASP A 1 3.35 16.23 -4.97
CA ASP A 1 3.77 14.85 -5.21
C ASP A 1 4.47 14.75 -6.58
N VAL A 2 5.78 14.57 -6.56
CA VAL A 2 6.59 14.57 -7.81
C VAL A 2 6.51 13.23 -8.53
N GLN A 3 6.32 12.14 -7.80
CA GLN A 3 6.23 10.78 -8.35
C GLN A 3 4.80 10.33 -8.65
N GLY A 4 3.81 10.98 -8.06
CA GLY A 4 2.41 10.61 -8.21
C GLY A 4 1.96 9.37 -7.43
N HIS A 5 2.87 8.55 -6.89
CA HIS A 5 2.53 7.30 -6.21
C HIS A 5 1.59 7.50 -5.01
N GLY A 6 1.89 8.46 -4.12
CA GLY A 6 1.02 8.76 -2.97
C GLY A 6 -0.36 9.27 -3.39
N THR A 7 -0.42 10.09 -4.44
CA THR A 7 -1.67 10.57 -5.03
C THR A 7 -2.48 9.41 -5.62
N ALA A 8 -1.84 8.50 -6.36
CA ALA A 8 -2.49 7.33 -6.93
C ALA A 8 -3.02 6.39 -5.82
N SER A 9 -2.21 6.14 -4.79
CA SER A 9 -2.63 5.32 -3.64
C SER A 9 -3.83 5.92 -2.92
N ALA A 10 -3.82 7.23 -2.64
CA ALA A 10 -4.95 7.92 -2.03
C ALA A 10 -6.18 7.91 -2.95
N ALA A 11 -6.00 8.11 -4.25
CA ALA A 11 -7.09 8.10 -5.22
C ALA A 11 -7.75 6.72 -5.35
N THR A 12 -6.99 5.64 -5.24
CA THR A 12 -7.55 4.27 -5.18
C THR A 12 -8.52 4.11 -4.01
N ILE A 13 -8.28 4.81 -2.91
CA ILE A 13 -9.16 4.76 -1.73
C ILE A 13 -10.36 5.70 -1.88
N ILE A 14 -10.14 7.00 -2.17
CA ILE A 14 -11.13 8.06 -1.98
C ILE A 14 -11.60 8.79 -3.24
N SER A 15 -11.16 8.42 -4.43
CA SER A 15 -11.57 9.13 -5.65
C SER A 15 -13.11 9.23 -5.73
N LYS A 16 -13.61 10.43 -5.95
CA LYS A 16 -15.06 10.70 -6.08
C LYS A 16 -15.60 10.38 -7.49
N GLY A 17 -14.75 10.04 -8.44
CA GLY A 17 -15.18 9.80 -9.82
C GLY A 17 -15.76 11.03 -10.53
N ILE A 18 -15.35 12.23 -10.16
CA ILE A 18 -15.90 13.47 -10.75
C ILE A 18 -15.42 13.65 -12.18
N GLN A 19 -14.15 13.34 -12.42
CA GLN A 19 -13.55 13.47 -13.75
C GLN A 19 -13.83 12.24 -14.60
N GLN A 20 -14.17 12.48 -15.87
CA GLN A 20 -14.30 11.42 -16.86
C GLN A 20 -13.02 11.24 -17.65
N TYR A 21 -12.65 10.01 -17.86
CA TYR A 21 -11.48 9.61 -18.62
C TYR A 21 -11.88 8.88 -19.88
N ASP A 22 -11.21 9.21 -20.98
CA ASP A 22 -11.38 8.51 -22.25
C ASP A 22 -10.46 7.28 -22.25
N ILE A 23 -11.09 6.12 -22.16
CA ILE A 23 -10.39 4.83 -22.25
C ILE A 23 -10.84 4.18 -23.56
N TYR A 24 -9.99 3.39 -24.19
CA TYR A 24 -10.26 2.73 -25.47
C TYR A 24 -10.49 3.69 -26.67
N ASN A 25 -9.52 4.57 -26.94
CA ASN A 25 -9.55 5.45 -28.11
C ASN A 25 -10.84 6.29 -28.20
N ASN A 26 -11.25 6.89 -27.10
CA ASN A 26 -12.39 7.79 -27.01
C ASN A 26 -13.76 7.14 -27.30
N THR A 27 -13.87 5.83 -27.29
CA THR A 27 -15.14 5.15 -27.54
C THR A 27 -16.03 5.04 -26.28
N LYS A 28 -15.43 5.14 -25.09
CA LYS A 28 -16.13 5.10 -23.81
C LYS A 28 -15.51 6.04 -22.81
N LYS A 29 -16.36 6.68 -22.03
CA LYS A 29 -15.95 7.50 -20.88
C LYS A 29 -16.21 6.76 -19.59
N PHE A 30 -15.26 6.86 -18.68
CA PHE A 30 -15.32 6.19 -17.37
C PHE A 30 -15.03 7.19 -16.26
N ASN A 31 -15.74 7.01 -15.16
CA ASN A 31 -15.44 7.66 -13.89
C ASN A 31 -14.64 6.67 -13.05
N ILE A 32 -13.47 7.08 -12.56
CA ILE A 32 -12.65 6.24 -11.69
C ILE A 32 -13.00 6.60 -10.25
N ILE A 33 -13.76 5.73 -9.61
CA ILE A 33 -14.24 5.90 -8.23
C ILE A 33 -13.36 5.04 -7.32
N GLY A 34 -12.94 5.59 -6.19
CA GLY A 34 -12.22 4.86 -5.15
C GLY A 34 -13.11 3.86 -4.43
N ILE A 35 -12.49 2.94 -3.70
CA ILE A 35 -13.22 1.89 -2.97
C ILE A 35 -14.02 2.46 -1.80
N ALA A 36 -13.56 3.53 -1.17
CA ALA A 36 -14.21 4.21 -0.06
C ALA A 36 -14.31 5.73 -0.34
N PRO A 37 -15.15 6.15 -1.31
CA PRO A 37 -15.16 7.54 -1.77
C PRO A 37 -15.61 8.55 -0.71
N ASP A 38 -16.26 8.12 0.35
CA ASP A 38 -16.70 8.98 1.45
C ASP A 38 -15.74 9.01 2.64
N ALA A 39 -14.67 8.22 2.61
CA ALA A 39 -13.62 8.28 3.60
C ALA A 39 -12.85 9.62 3.50
N LYS A 40 -12.28 10.02 4.63
CA LYS A 40 -11.36 11.17 4.72
C LYS A 40 -9.93 10.65 4.72
N VAL A 41 -9.04 11.34 4.02
CA VAL A 41 -7.62 11.01 3.98
C VAL A 41 -6.81 12.13 4.61
N ILE A 42 -5.91 11.77 5.50
CA ILE A 42 -4.86 12.63 6.02
C ILE A 42 -3.57 12.24 5.28
N PRO A 43 -3.11 13.04 4.31
CA PRO A 43 -1.89 12.71 3.58
C PRO A 43 -0.66 13.06 4.44
N VAL A 44 0.16 12.07 4.73
CA VAL A 44 1.40 12.24 5.49
C VAL A 44 2.59 11.91 4.60
N LYS A 45 3.48 12.88 4.39
CA LYS A 45 4.70 12.70 3.61
C LYS A 45 5.84 12.26 4.52
N ALA A 46 6.10 10.96 4.58
CA ALA A 46 7.13 10.39 5.43
C ALA A 46 7.69 9.12 4.77
N LEU A 47 8.88 9.21 4.16
CA LEU A 47 9.56 8.07 3.53
C LEU A 47 10.99 7.87 4.05
N TRP A 48 11.47 8.72 4.93
CA TRP A 48 12.71 8.50 5.67
C TRP A 48 12.41 7.78 6.96
N PHE A 49 13.32 6.93 7.42
CA PHE A 49 13.10 6.04 8.56
C PHE A 49 12.57 6.76 9.82
N GLY A 50 13.21 7.86 10.20
CA GLY A 50 12.78 8.67 11.35
C GLY A 50 11.42 9.33 11.13
N ASP A 51 11.18 9.84 9.92
CA ASP A 51 9.91 10.47 9.56
C ASP A 51 8.74 9.47 9.57
N ILE A 52 9.00 8.22 9.18
CA ILE A 52 7.98 7.15 9.22
C ILE A 52 7.54 6.89 10.66
N LEU A 53 8.48 6.72 11.57
CA LEU A 53 8.18 6.48 12.98
C LEU A 53 7.40 7.65 13.58
N TYR A 54 7.84 8.87 13.29
CA TYR A 54 7.15 10.08 13.71
C TYR A 54 5.71 10.14 13.16
N ALA A 55 5.56 9.89 11.85
CA ALA A 55 4.27 9.90 11.18
C ALA A 55 3.30 8.86 11.73
N TRP A 56 3.78 7.66 12.02
CA TRP A 56 2.96 6.60 12.60
C TRP A 56 2.50 6.95 14.03
N LEU A 57 3.41 7.38 14.89
CA LEU A 57 3.08 7.79 16.25
C LEU A 57 2.08 8.95 16.25
N TRP A 58 2.35 9.98 15.44
CA TRP A 58 1.43 11.11 15.30
C TRP A 58 0.04 10.68 14.79
N SER A 59 -0.03 9.85 13.76
CA SER A 59 -1.30 9.36 13.20
C SER A 59 -2.06 8.49 14.22
N ALA A 60 -1.35 7.74 15.03
CA ALA A 60 -1.90 6.93 16.10
C ALA A 60 -2.32 7.75 17.34
N GLY A 61 -2.13 9.07 17.33
CA GLY A 61 -2.61 9.96 18.38
C GLY A 61 -1.57 10.33 19.44
N PHE A 62 -0.30 10.11 19.17
CA PHE A 62 0.77 10.52 20.09
C PHE A 62 1.33 11.89 19.70
N ASP A 63 1.58 12.72 20.70
CA ASP A 63 2.30 13.99 20.59
C ASP A 63 3.69 13.87 21.17
N ASN A 64 4.64 14.55 20.56
CA ASN A 64 6.02 14.64 21.04
C ASN A 64 6.24 16.04 21.68
N ASP A 65 6.68 16.07 22.91
CA ASP A 65 7.04 17.31 23.64
C ASP A 65 8.57 17.53 23.70
N ASP A 66 9.33 16.98 22.74
CA ASP A 66 10.80 16.95 22.66
C ASP A 66 11.49 16.05 23.70
N VAL A 67 10.77 15.47 24.64
CA VAL A 67 11.28 14.57 25.67
C VAL A 67 10.72 13.17 25.52
N GLU A 68 9.41 13.07 25.33
CA GLU A 68 8.72 11.80 25.24
C GLU A 68 7.49 11.90 24.31
N TRP A 69 6.97 10.73 23.90
CA TRP A 69 5.72 10.61 23.19
C TRP A 69 4.58 10.32 24.16
N LYS A 70 3.52 11.13 24.12
CA LYS A 70 2.33 10.99 24.96
C LYS A 70 1.09 10.79 24.13
N PHE A 71 0.26 9.83 24.51
CA PHE A 71 -1.03 9.66 23.87
C PHE A 71 -1.94 10.85 24.21
N SER A 72 -2.54 11.46 23.18
CA SER A 72 -3.39 12.66 23.31
C SER A 72 -4.82 12.36 23.79
N GLY A 73 -5.19 11.09 23.93
CA GLY A 73 -6.53 10.66 24.33
C GLY A 73 -7.39 10.18 23.16
N GLU A 74 -7.00 10.43 21.93
CA GLU A 74 -7.69 9.95 20.73
C GLU A 74 -6.71 9.67 19.57
N THR A 75 -7.03 8.72 18.70
CA THR A 75 -6.29 8.49 17.47
C THR A 75 -6.64 9.55 16.43
N ARG A 76 -5.68 10.00 15.62
CA ARG A 76 -5.93 10.93 14.49
C ARG A 76 -6.43 10.20 13.25
N ALA A 77 -6.13 8.91 13.15
CA ALA A 77 -6.56 8.05 12.07
C ALA A 77 -7.14 6.75 12.61
N ASP A 78 -8.20 6.25 11.99
CA ASP A 78 -8.76 4.93 12.26
C ASP A 78 -7.92 3.83 11.59
N ILE A 79 -7.35 4.15 10.44
CA ILE A 79 -6.54 3.24 9.61
C ILE A 79 -5.30 3.98 9.12
N ILE A 80 -4.14 3.36 9.27
CA ILE A 80 -2.88 3.86 8.68
C ILE A 80 -2.51 2.95 7.50
N SER A 81 -2.56 3.50 6.28
CA SER A 81 -2.28 2.76 5.05
C SER A 81 -0.85 2.99 4.57
N ASN A 82 -0.13 1.90 4.34
CA ASN A 82 1.29 1.89 3.98
C ASN A 82 1.50 1.18 2.64
N SER A 83 1.46 1.94 1.54
CA SER A 83 1.75 1.43 0.19
C SER A 83 3.24 1.58 -0.14
N TRP A 84 4.09 1.13 0.74
CA TRP A 84 5.55 1.16 0.62
C TRP A 84 6.16 0.01 1.43
N GLY A 85 7.41 -0.26 1.19
CA GLY A 85 8.17 -1.26 1.95
C GLY A 85 9.66 -1.13 1.67
N VAL A 86 10.46 -1.80 2.50
CA VAL A 86 11.90 -1.90 2.33
C VAL A 86 12.24 -3.35 2.05
N SER A 87 12.83 -3.60 0.88
CA SER A 87 13.22 -4.96 0.46
C SER A 87 14.67 -5.29 0.80
N THR A 88 15.52 -4.26 0.90
CA THR A 88 16.93 -4.43 1.26
C THR A 88 17.45 -3.19 1.98
N PHE A 89 18.21 -3.40 3.04
CA PHE A 89 19.00 -2.34 3.67
C PHE A 89 20.48 -2.62 3.43
N PRO A 90 21.21 -1.74 2.75
CA PRO A 90 22.66 -1.90 2.64
C PRO A 90 23.31 -1.96 4.02
N ASN A 91 24.11 -3.00 4.28
CA ASN A 91 24.84 -3.23 5.54
C ASN A 91 23.99 -3.51 6.79
N PHE A 92 22.70 -3.82 6.67
CA PHE A 92 21.91 -4.32 7.79
C PHE A 92 21.47 -5.76 7.51
N GLU A 93 21.53 -6.59 8.52
CA GLU A 93 20.89 -7.90 8.47
C GLU A 93 19.37 -7.68 8.37
N TYR A 94 18.81 -8.23 7.33
CA TYR A 94 17.40 -8.12 7.02
C TYR A 94 16.62 -9.17 7.82
N ALA A 95 15.87 -8.72 8.79
CA ALA A 95 15.08 -9.59 9.67
C ALA A 95 13.61 -9.18 9.71
N PRO A 96 12.82 -9.39 8.63
CA PRO A 96 11.42 -9.02 8.58
C PRO A 96 10.61 -9.63 9.73
N GLY A 97 9.90 -8.78 10.46
CA GLY A 97 9.15 -9.15 11.66
C GLY A 97 9.87 -8.86 12.97
N PHE A 98 11.21 -8.84 12.97
CA PHE A 98 12.03 -8.45 14.12
C PHE A 98 12.70 -7.07 13.96
N ASP A 99 12.53 -6.45 12.82
CA ASP A 99 13.03 -5.10 12.58
C ASP A 99 12.18 -4.06 13.31
N LEU A 100 12.76 -2.87 13.52
CA LEU A 100 12.11 -1.81 14.29
C LEU A 100 10.79 -1.36 13.67
N LEU A 101 10.67 -1.29 12.35
CA LEU A 101 9.42 -0.88 11.70
C LEU A 101 8.31 -1.92 11.93
N SER A 102 8.61 -3.19 11.76
CA SER A 102 7.65 -4.27 12.03
C SER A 102 7.24 -4.31 13.50
N LEU A 103 8.17 -4.08 14.41
CA LEU A 103 7.88 -4.04 15.86
C LEU A 103 7.00 -2.84 16.23
N VAL A 104 7.30 -1.65 15.72
CA VAL A 104 6.47 -0.45 15.99
C VAL A 104 5.08 -0.61 15.36
N MET A 105 4.99 -1.12 14.15
CA MET A 105 3.69 -1.44 13.51
C MET A 105 2.89 -2.41 14.38
N THR A 106 3.52 -3.47 14.86
CA THR A 106 2.90 -4.46 15.75
C THR A 106 2.37 -3.80 17.02
N THR A 107 3.21 -2.99 17.66
CA THR A 107 2.84 -2.32 18.93
C THR A 107 1.70 -1.33 18.72
N LEU A 108 1.74 -0.50 17.68
CA LEU A 108 0.68 0.46 17.38
C LEU A 108 -0.66 -0.20 16.98
N SER A 109 -0.63 -1.45 16.54
CA SER A 109 -1.86 -2.19 16.22
C SER A 109 -2.55 -2.76 17.47
N LEU A 110 -1.87 -2.80 18.61
CA LEU A 110 -2.39 -3.43 19.83
C LEU A 110 -2.97 -2.41 20.80
N PRO A 111 -4.20 -2.61 21.30
CA PRO A 111 -4.76 -1.80 22.36
C PRO A 111 -3.90 -1.87 23.63
N GLY A 112 -3.82 -0.76 24.36
CA GLY A 112 -3.06 -0.68 25.60
C GLY A 112 -1.55 -0.57 25.44
N SER A 113 -1.04 -0.60 24.19
CA SER A 113 0.38 -0.41 23.91
C SER A 113 0.79 1.03 24.14
N PHE A 114 1.97 1.25 24.74
CA PHE A 114 2.50 2.56 25.14
C PHE A 114 1.66 3.36 26.15
N ASN A 115 0.35 3.14 26.22
CA ASN A 115 -0.56 3.81 27.14
C ASN A 115 -1.80 2.94 27.35
N GLU A 116 -2.29 2.81 28.60
CA GLU A 116 -3.43 1.93 28.95
C GLU A 116 -4.73 2.33 28.22
N ASP A 117 -4.92 3.60 27.96
CA ASP A 117 -6.11 4.13 27.26
C ASP A 117 -5.99 4.12 25.74
N TYR A 118 -4.84 3.70 25.18
CA TYR A 118 -4.64 3.66 23.75
C TYR A 118 -5.46 2.54 23.09
N PRO A 119 -6.37 2.84 22.15
CA PRO A 119 -7.26 1.83 21.57
C PRO A 119 -6.60 0.93 20.52
N GLY A 120 -5.38 1.22 20.10
CA GLY A 120 -4.78 0.63 18.90
C GLY A 120 -5.27 1.31 17.63
N VAL A 121 -4.56 1.12 16.52
CA VAL A 121 -4.94 1.61 15.19
C VAL A 121 -4.73 0.50 14.15
N LEU A 122 -5.65 0.37 13.19
CA LEU A 122 -5.48 -0.62 12.13
C LEU A 122 -4.34 -0.19 11.19
N MET A 123 -3.26 -0.96 11.17
CA MET A 123 -2.12 -0.77 10.28
C MET A 123 -2.26 -1.70 9.08
N VAL A 124 -2.40 -1.10 7.88
CA VAL A 124 -2.51 -1.86 6.62
C VAL A 124 -1.27 -1.60 5.76
N SER A 125 -0.71 -2.64 5.17
CA SER A 125 0.45 -2.52 4.28
C SER A 125 0.32 -3.40 3.04
N SER A 126 0.97 -3.01 1.95
CA SER A 126 1.17 -3.92 0.83
C SER A 126 2.10 -5.06 1.24
N ALA A 127 1.90 -6.25 0.70
CA ALA A 127 2.80 -7.38 0.95
C ALA A 127 4.23 -7.17 0.40
N GLY A 128 4.37 -6.28 -0.58
CA GLY A 128 5.61 -6.01 -1.30
C GLY A 128 5.59 -6.54 -2.73
N ASN A 129 6.60 -6.17 -3.49
CA ASN A 129 6.75 -6.47 -4.92
C ASN A 129 8.00 -7.33 -5.20
N SER A 130 8.38 -8.19 -4.25
CA SER A 130 9.62 -8.99 -4.34
C SER A 130 9.43 -10.36 -5.00
N GLY A 131 8.29 -10.55 -5.65
CA GLY A 131 8.04 -11.65 -6.54
C GLY A 131 7.51 -12.91 -5.91
N HIS A 132 7.46 -13.93 -6.74
CA HIS A 132 6.79 -15.20 -6.46
C HIS A 132 7.62 -16.19 -5.63
N GLY A 133 8.79 -15.79 -5.18
CA GLY A 133 9.62 -16.60 -4.31
C GLY A 133 8.99 -16.84 -2.94
N TYR A 134 9.48 -17.85 -2.24
CA TYR A 134 9.09 -18.16 -0.88
C TYR A 134 9.80 -17.20 0.10
N GLY A 135 9.07 -16.71 1.12
CA GLY A 135 9.65 -15.83 2.12
C GLY A 135 10.08 -14.45 1.60
N THR A 136 9.28 -13.84 0.72
CA THR A 136 9.60 -12.56 0.08
C THR A 136 8.87 -11.36 0.70
N ILE A 137 8.15 -11.57 1.80
CA ILE A 137 7.52 -10.47 2.57
C ILE A 137 8.63 -9.59 3.17
N GLY A 138 8.54 -8.29 2.92
CA GLY A 138 9.49 -7.31 3.42
C GLY A 138 9.06 -6.63 4.72
N LEU A 139 9.77 -5.58 5.11
CA LEU A 139 9.38 -4.74 6.23
C LEU A 139 8.67 -3.45 5.73
N PRO A 140 7.70 -2.94 6.46
CA PRO A 140 7.13 -3.39 7.75
C PRO A 140 6.08 -4.50 7.61
N ASN A 141 5.90 -5.04 6.41
CA ASN A 141 4.79 -5.89 5.98
C ASN A 141 4.79 -7.26 6.70
N ALA A 142 5.90 -7.60 7.35
CA ALA A 142 6.06 -8.80 8.18
C ALA A 142 5.56 -8.63 9.63
N SER A 143 4.97 -7.49 9.98
CA SER A 143 4.36 -7.29 11.31
C SER A 143 3.28 -8.34 11.57
N PRO A 144 3.32 -9.06 12.70
CA PRO A 144 2.32 -10.10 13.01
C PRO A 144 0.89 -9.57 13.12
N THR A 145 0.70 -8.36 13.63
CA THR A 145 -0.61 -7.75 13.86
C THR A 145 -1.01 -6.72 12.80
N GLY A 146 -0.05 -6.27 11.98
CA GLY A 146 -0.34 -5.45 10.81
C GLY A 146 -0.99 -6.29 9.71
N MET A 147 -1.95 -5.71 9.00
CA MET A 147 -2.63 -6.36 7.88
C MET A 147 -1.80 -6.22 6.60
N SER A 148 -1.24 -7.30 6.11
CA SER A 148 -0.49 -7.37 4.84
C SER A 148 -1.39 -7.80 3.70
N VAL A 149 -1.40 -7.04 2.60
CA VAL A 149 -2.28 -7.29 1.45
C VAL A 149 -1.47 -7.61 0.20
N GLY A 150 -1.68 -8.79 -0.34
CA GLY A 150 -1.09 -9.24 -1.59
C GLY A 150 -1.92 -8.85 -2.82
N ALA A 151 -1.34 -8.99 -4.00
CA ALA A 151 -1.93 -8.57 -5.26
C ALA A 151 -2.42 -9.75 -6.12
N THR A 152 -3.64 -9.61 -6.63
CA THR A 152 -4.23 -10.50 -7.65
C THR A 152 -4.52 -9.75 -8.94
N THR A 153 -4.80 -10.50 -9.99
CA THR A 153 -5.35 -9.98 -11.25
C THR A 153 -6.82 -9.62 -11.11
N ASN A 154 -7.32 -8.82 -12.04
CA ASN A 154 -8.71 -8.38 -12.08
C ASN A 154 -9.54 -9.29 -13.01
N ASN A 155 -10.72 -9.68 -12.54
CA ASN A 155 -11.69 -10.50 -13.27
C ASN A 155 -12.17 -9.91 -14.60
N SER A 156 -12.23 -8.60 -14.68
CA SER A 156 -12.88 -7.91 -15.80
C SER A 156 -11.89 -7.34 -16.81
N PHE A 157 -10.60 -7.50 -16.56
CA PHE A 157 -9.59 -6.83 -17.36
C PHE A 157 -8.85 -7.79 -18.29
N VAL A 158 -9.03 -7.57 -19.58
CA VAL A 158 -8.44 -8.39 -20.65
C VAL A 158 -7.26 -7.65 -21.34
N GLY A 159 -6.83 -6.54 -20.78
CA GLY A 159 -5.88 -5.65 -21.43
C GLY A 159 -6.54 -4.79 -22.54
N PHE A 160 -5.84 -3.80 -23.02
CA PHE A 160 -6.27 -2.97 -24.15
C PHE A 160 -5.07 -2.44 -24.95
N GLY A 161 -5.36 -2.01 -26.19
CA GLY A 161 -4.32 -1.49 -27.08
C GLY A 161 -3.26 -2.53 -27.39
N PRO A 162 -1.98 -2.16 -27.43
CA PRO A 162 -0.89 -3.07 -27.74
C PRO A 162 -0.67 -4.16 -26.68
N PHE A 163 -1.23 -4.01 -25.50
CA PHE A 163 -1.11 -4.98 -24.39
C PHE A 163 -2.29 -5.95 -24.29
N LYS A 164 -3.19 -5.91 -25.26
CA LYS A 164 -4.29 -6.86 -25.35
C LYS A 164 -3.71 -8.26 -25.50
N ASP A 165 -4.11 -9.14 -24.63
CA ASP A 165 -3.71 -10.55 -24.62
C ASP A 165 -2.27 -10.86 -24.21
N GLU A 166 -1.49 -9.88 -23.77
CA GLU A 166 -0.14 -10.13 -23.28
C GLU A 166 -0.08 -10.08 -21.76
N PRO A 167 0.62 -11.03 -21.11
CA PRO A 167 0.89 -10.95 -19.67
C PRO A 167 1.92 -9.84 -19.45
N ARG A 168 1.49 -8.77 -18.82
CA ARG A 168 2.34 -7.61 -18.57
C ARG A 168 3.41 -7.86 -17.50
N PHE A 169 3.11 -8.73 -16.56
CA PHE A 169 3.96 -9.01 -15.42
C PHE A 169 4.52 -10.45 -15.50
N GLY A 170 5.48 -10.67 -16.39
CA GLY A 170 6.17 -11.95 -16.50
C GLY A 170 5.21 -13.13 -16.69
N ASN A 171 5.18 -14.03 -15.73
CA ASN A 171 4.33 -15.21 -15.76
C ASN A 171 2.91 -14.98 -15.22
N SER A 172 2.51 -13.75 -14.98
CA SER A 172 1.14 -13.45 -14.55
C SER A 172 0.14 -13.90 -15.58
N THR A 173 -0.88 -14.59 -15.13
CA THR A 173 -1.88 -15.18 -16.03
C THR A 173 -2.88 -14.13 -16.50
N LYS A 174 -3.49 -14.37 -17.65
CA LYS A 174 -4.64 -13.60 -18.15
C LYS A 174 -5.91 -13.82 -17.31
N HIS A 175 -5.88 -14.83 -16.46
CA HIS A 175 -7.02 -15.23 -15.68
C HIS A 175 -7.18 -14.35 -14.46
N SER A 176 -8.41 -14.14 -14.12
CA SER A 176 -8.84 -13.43 -12.93
C SER A 176 -8.50 -14.19 -11.65
N ASP A 177 -8.33 -13.46 -10.59
CA ASP A 177 -8.13 -13.97 -9.24
C ASP A 177 -6.85 -14.80 -9.06
N HIS A 178 -5.90 -14.65 -9.96
CA HIS A 178 -4.58 -15.25 -9.81
C HIS A 178 -3.65 -14.29 -9.10
N VAL A 179 -2.83 -14.83 -8.21
CA VAL A 179 -1.75 -14.06 -7.57
C VAL A 179 -0.76 -13.64 -8.64
N VAL A 180 -0.50 -12.33 -8.73
CA VAL A 180 0.47 -11.80 -9.70
C VAL A 180 1.90 -12.12 -9.30
N ASP A 181 2.79 -12.25 -10.27
CA ASP A 181 4.17 -12.66 -10.07
C ASP A 181 4.93 -11.76 -9.10
N PHE A 182 4.73 -10.45 -9.18
CA PHE A 182 5.45 -9.52 -8.32
C PHE A 182 4.98 -9.54 -6.86
N SER A 183 3.76 -10.04 -6.56
CA SER A 183 3.25 -10.05 -5.19
C SER A 183 4.14 -10.87 -4.27
N SER A 184 4.63 -10.25 -3.22
CA SER A 184 5.41 -10.96 -2.20
C SER A 184 4.57 -12.02 -1.50
N ARG A 185 5.25 -13.08 -1.04
CA ARG A 185 4.64 -14.29 -0.44
C ARG A 185 5.41 -14.70 0.81
N GLY A 186 4.65 -15.18 1.79
CA GLY A 186 5.20 -15.74 3.01
C GLY A 186 5.84 -17.12 2.86
N PRO A 187 6.09 -17.75 3.99
CA PRO A 187 5.93 -17.18 5.32
C PRO A 187 6.95 -16.07 5.62
N THR A 188 6.70 -15.31 6.68
CA THR A 188 7.71 -14.40 7.22
C THR A 188 8.84 -15.18 7.89
N LEU A 189 9.91 -14.48 8.28
CA LEU A 189 11.03 -15.09 9.01
C LEU A 189 10.60 -15.74 10.33
N ILE A 190 9.57 -15.20 10.98
CA ILE A 190 9.01 -15.75 12.22
C ILE A 190 7.96 -16.85 11.97
N GLY A 191 7.70 -17.19 10.71
CA GLY A 191 6.81 -18.28 10.33
C GLY A 191 5.35 -17.88 10.08
N ASP A 192 5.00 -16.59 10.17
CA ASP A 192 3.64 -16.13 9.92
C ASP A 192 3.24 -16.30 8.44
N PRO A 193 2.02 -16.81 8.19
CA PRO A 193 1.51 -17.01 6.83
C PRO A 193 1.00 -15.70 6.24
N LYS A 194 1.89 -14.84 5.78
CA LYS A 194 1.56 -13.61 5.07
C LYS A 194 1.49 -13.82 3.55
N PRO A 195 0.76 -12.99 2.79
CA PRO A 195 -0.10 -11.90 3.23
C PRO A 195 -1.37 -12.42 3.91
N ASP A 196 -2.03 -11.55 4.72
CA ASP A 196 -3.29 -11.87 5.41
C ASP A 196 -4.47 -11.89 4.45
N LEU A 197 -4.45 -11.00 3.47
CA LEU A 197 -5.48 -10.83 2.46
C LEU A 197 -4.88 -10.73 1.05
N MET A 198 -5.72 -10.99 0.07
CA MET A 198 -5.43 -10.73 -1.34
C MET A 198 -6.46 -9.73 -1.88
N SER A 199 -6.01 -8.81 -2.72
CA SER A 199 -6.87 -7.84 -3.40
C SER A 199 -6.39 -7.59 -4.82
N VAL A 200 -7.24 -6.99 -5.65
CA VAL A 200 -6.87 -6.61 -7.01
C VAL A 200 -5.74 -5.58 -6.94
N GLY A 201 -4.56 -5.98 -7.41
CA GLY A 201 -3.35 -5.15 -7.43
C GLY A 201 -2.73 -5.04 -8.81
N ALA A 202 -3.36 -5.63 -9.83
CA ALA A 202 -2.93 -5.52 -11.22
C ALA A 202 -4.13 -5.37 -12.16
N TYR A 203 -3.89 -4.75 -13.31
CA TYR A 203 -4.91 -4.47 -14.33
C TYR A 203 -6.08 -3.62 -13.81
N SER A 204 -5.80 -2.62 -13.01
CA SER A 204 -6.76 -1.63 -12.53
C SER A 204 -6.34 -0.22 -12.96
N PHE A 205 -7.28 0.72 -12.82
CA PHE A 205 -7.04 2.13 -13.11
C PHE A 205 -7.16 2.94 -11.84
N THR A 206 -6.26 3.91 -11.69
CA THR A 206 -6.32 4.89 -10.60
C THR A 206 -5.99 6.27 -11.13
N PRO A 207 -6.62 7.34 -10.64
CA PRO A 207 -6.20 8.69 -10.92
C PRO A 207 -4.77 8.90 -10.41
N SER A 208 -3.94 9.55 -11.22
CA SER A 208 -2.58 9.93 -10.86
C SER A 208 -2.42 11.43 -10.88
N SER A 209 -1.42 11.96 -10.17
CA SER A 209 -1.07 13.37 -10.28
C SER A 209 -0.43 13.62 -11.65
N VAL A 210 -1.06 14.51 -12.42
CA VAL A 210 -0.55 14.91 -13.72
C VAL A 210 0.15 16.24 -13.58
N THR A 211 1.39 16.25 -13.15
CA THR A 211 2.23 17.46 -13.20
C THR A 211 2.81 17.69 -14.59
N LYS A 212 2.96 16.63 -15.38
CA LYS A 212 3.21 16.69 -16.83
C LYS A 212 2.64 15.41 -17.46
N PRO A 213 1.71 15.50 -18.42
CA PRO A 213 1.36 14.36 -19.23
C PRO A 213 2.59 14.00 -20.05
N SER A 214 3.37 13.02 -19.64
CA SER A 214 4.33 12.40 -20.53
C SER A 214 3.55 11.57 -21.54
N GLU A 215 4.05 11.49 -22.77
CA GLU A 215 3.44 10.60 -23.77
C GLU A 215 3.45 9.15 -23.28
N ASP A 216 4.40 8.80 -22.42
CA ASP A 216 4.52 7.50 -21.78
C ASP A 216 3.34 7.15 -20.86
N TYR A 217 2.77 8.12 -20.13
CA TYR A 217 1.55 7.91 -19.35
C TYR A 217 0.31 7.60 -20.18
N LYS A 218 0.29 8.01 -21.45
CA LYS A 218 -0.77 7.63 -22.37
C LYS A 218 -0.59 6.21 -22.90
N GLN A 219 0.64 5.71 -22.89
CA GLN A 219 0.99 4.38 -23.38
C GLN A 219 1.04 3.34 -22.28
N ASP A 220 1.34 3.73 -21.04
CA ASP A 220 1.35 2.87 -19.88
C ASP A 220 0.40 3.40 -18.79
N PRO A 221 -0.89 3.08 -18.87
CA PRO A 221 -1.87 3.49 -17.85
C PRO A 221 -1.66 2.81 -16.50
N PHE A 222 -0.69 1.91 -16.40
CA PHE A 222 -0.41 1.16 -15.17
C PHE A 222 0.95 1.52 -14.55
N GLY A 223 1.68 2.47 -15.15
CA GLY A 223 3.03 2.92 -14.80
C GLY A 223 3.27 3.37 -13.38
#